data_0c5c67724ddfece77ea76caef9af7244
#
_entry.id   0c5c67724ddfece77ea76caef9af7244
#
_cell.length_a   1.000
_cell.length_b   1.000
_cell.length_c   1.000
_cell.angle_alpha   90.00
_cell.angle_beta   90.00
_cell.angle_gamma   90.00
#
_symmetry.space_group_name_H-M   'P 1'
#
loop_
_entity.id
_entity.type
_entity.pdbx_description
1 polymer ?
#
loop_
_entity_poly.entity_id
_entity_poly.type
_entity_poly.pdbx_seq_one_letter_code
_entity_poly.pdbx_strand_id
1 'polypeptide(L)'
;MYRKSFYSNGKLLLTAEYLVMDGAKAIALPTVFGQYLDVEQNNSEIISWKSYDYDRSVWVNVVFSFSEIIEKTFVGENTLENRLIEILYQTHLLAPYFLSKNKGYKIETRLTFPIKWGLGSSSTLINNIAKWQAINPYQLLKNTFGGSGYDIACAENNTAILFCLKDEIPFVKAINFNPKFSESLYFVYLNKKQNSRKAITQYRERQTNIDEIIPKINQITSEIQKAKSLAEFAYLLEEHEQIISKILDLPTIKKRFFSDFDGVIKSLGAWCGDFVLVVSPKNPTQYFRQKGLETILPYKKMIL
;
A
#
# COMPACT_ATOMS: atom_id res chain seq x y z
N MET A 1 -12.21 15.94 -27.67
CA MET A 1 -12.18 15.52 -26.26
C MET A 1 -10.75 15.14 -25.92
N TYR A 2 -10.20 15.71 -24.88
CA TYR A 2 -8.82 15.39 -24.46
C TYR A 2 -8.90 14.33 -23.34
N ARG A 3 -8.38 13.12 -23.63
CA ARG A 3 -8.30 11.99 -22.66
C ARG A 3 -6.87 11.86 -22.16
N LYS A 4 -6.71 11.78 -20.85
CA LYS A 4 -5.44 11.46 -20.17
C LYS A 4 -5.59 10.15 -19.42
N SER A 5 -4.53 9.35 -19.41
CA SER A 5 -4.44 8.13 -18.63
C SER A 5 -3.22 8.18 -17.74
N PHE A 6 -3.39 7.77 -16.48
CA PHE A 6 -2.34 7.70 -15.47
C PHE A 6 -2.32 6.30 -14.88
N TYR A 7 -1.16 5.86 -14.45
CA TYR A 7 -0.99 4.59 -13.75
C TYR A 7 -0.09 4.76 -12.55
N SER A 8 -0.42 4.03 -11.48
CA SER A 8 0.36 3.95 -10.26
C SER A 8 0.46 2.52 -9.78
N ASN A 9 1.68 2.12 -9.36
CA ASN A 9 1.96 0.78 -8.88
C ASN A 9 1.37 0.56 -7.48
N GLY A 10 0.90 -0.64 -7.21
CA GLY A 10 0.59 -1.09 -5.86
C GLY A 10 1.86 -1.30 -5.03
N LYS A 11 1.71 -1.66 -3.77
CA LYS A 11 2.80 -1.71 -2.79
C LYS A 11 2.72 -2.91 -1.86
N LEU A 12 3.88 -3.35 -1.41
CA LEU A 12 4.07 -4.18 -0.22
C LEU A 12 5.18 -3.59 0.64
N LEU A 13 5.03 -3.63 1.95
CA LEU A 13 6.07 -3.24 2.90
C LEU A 13 6.76 -4.51 3.39
N LEU A 14 8.06 -4.62 3.12
CA LEU A 14 8.83 -5.82 3.47
C LEU A 14 9.40 -5.73 4.89
N THR A 15 9.83 -4.55 5.32
CA THR A 15 10.42 -4.33 6.65
C THR A 15 9.89 -3.08 7.32
N ALA A 16 10.07 -2.95 8.62
CA ALA A 16 9.74 -1.80 9.45
C ALA A 16 8.23 -1.45 9.48
N GLU A 17 7.36 -2.46 9.46
CA GLU A 17 5.93 -2.25 9.66
C GLU A 17 5.69 -1.41 10.92
N TYR A 18 4.83 -0.41 10.83
CA TYR A 18 4.56 0.62 11.85
C TYR A 18 5.76 1.54 12.15
N LEU A 19 6.94 1.01 12.43
CA LEU A 19 8.15 1.77 12.80
C LEU A 19 8.61 2.74 11.69
N VAL A 20 8.20 2.50 10.45
CA VAL A 20 8.45 3.43 9.33
C VAL A 20 7.81 4.81 9.57
N MET A 21 6.77 4.89 10.40
CA MET A 21 6.14 6.16 10.80
C MET A 21 6.99 6.95 11.81
N ASP A 22 7.88 6.24 12.51
CA ASP A 22 8.78 6.80 13.53
C ASP A 22 10.22 6.92 12.97
N GLY A 23 10.38 6.88 11.64
CA GLY A 23 11.64 7.13 10.95
C GLY A 23 12.53 5.90 10.73
N ALA A 24 12.08 4.69 11.07
CA ALA A 24 12.82 3.48 10.72
C ALA A 24 12.95 3.33 9.19
N LYS A 25 14.12 2.80 8.75
CA LYS A 25 14.34 2.45 7.36
C LYS A 25 13.52 1.23 6.98
N ALA A 26 12.78 1.34 5.89
CA ALA A 26 11.92 0.30 5.36
C ALA A 26 12.30 -0.07 3.93
N ILE A 27 12.27 -1.36 3.60
CA ILE A 27 12.24 -1.83 2.22
C ILE A 27 10.77 -1.92 1.82
N ALA A 28 10.40 -1.20 0.77
CA ALA A 28 9.07 -1.28 0.18
C ALA A 28 9.17 -1.71 -1.28
N LEU A 29 8.21 -2.54 -1.69
CA LEU A 29 8.23 -3.25 -2.96
C LEU A 29 7.04 -2.80 -3.82
N PRO A 30 7.26 -2.07 -4.91
CA PRO A 30 6.23 -1.85 -5.92
C PRO A 30 5.79 -3.18 -6.54
N THR A 31 4.49 -3.33 -6.77
CA THR A 31 3.93 -4.55 -7.34
C THR A 31 3.66 -4.41 -8.84
N VAL A 32 3.64 -5.55 -9.56
CA VAL A 32 3.19 -5.60 -10.98
C VAL A 32 1.73 -5.18 -11.12
N PHE A 33 1.00 -5.16 -10.02
CA PHE A 33 -0.38 -4.72 -9.92
C PHE A 33 -0.44 -3.23 -9.57
N GLY A 34 -1.53 -2.56 -9.99
CA GLY A 34 -1.70 -1.13 -9.73
C GLY A 34 -3.09 -0.64 -10.11
N GLN A 35 -3.19 0.65 -10.33
CA GLN A 35 -4.45 1.31 -10.65
C GLN A 35 -4.28 2.29 -11.80
N TYR A 36 -5.19 2.21 -12.76
CA TYR A 36 -5.38 3.23 -13.79
C TYR A 36 -6.33 4.33 -13.31
N LEU A 37 -6.08 5.54 -13.77
CA LEU A 37 -7.00 6.68 -13.73
C LEU A 37 -7.09 7.23 -15.14
N ASP A 38 -8.26 7.13 -15.75
CA ASP A 38 -8.58 7.72 -17.04
C ASP A 38 -9.46 8.97 -16.83
N VAL A 39 -9.09 10.08 -17.42
CA VAL A 39 -9.79 11.35 -17.30
C VAL A 39 -10.14 11.89 -18.66
N GLU A 40 -11.40 12.23 -18.85
CA GLU A 40 -11.94 12.89 -20.02
C GLU A 40 -12.58 14.21 -19.61
N GLN A 41 -12.09 15.33 -20.16
CA GLN A 41 -12.62 16.66 -19.87
C GLN A 41 -13.81 16.97 -20.76
N ASN A 42 -14.82 17.63 -20.19
CA ASN A 42 -15.99 18.16 -20.90
C ASN A 42 -16.29 19.59 -20.44
N ASN A 43 -17.37 20.19 -20.97
CA ASN A 43 -17.75 21.57 -20.69
C ASN A 43 -18.86 21.68 -19.60
N SER A 44 -19.01 20.67 -18.75
CA SER A 44 -19.94 20.73 -17.62
C SER A 44 -19.29 21.32 -16.36
N GLU A 45 -20.02 21.38 -15.26
CA GLU A 45 -19.51 21.70 -13.92
C GLU A 45 -19.77 20.52 -12.97
N ILE A 46 -19.64 19.29 -13.49
CA ILE A 46 -19.80 18.06 -12.73
C ILE A 46 -18.59 17.14 -12.90
N ILE A 47 -18.39 16.28 -11.93
CA ILE A 47 -17.47 15.13 -12.00
C ILE A 47 -18.33 13.85 -11.99
N SER A 48 -18.33 13.14 -13.12
CA SER A 48 -18.85 11.78 -13.21
C SER A 48 -17.71 10.80 -12.88
N TRP A 49 -17.86 10.05 -11.80
CA TRP A 49 -16.81 9.15 -11.29
C TRP A 49 -17.27 7.71 -11.29
N LYS A 50 -16.48 6.82 -11.91
CA LYS A 50 -16.75 5.39 -11.94
C LYS A 50 -15.48 4.59 -11.61
N SER A 51 -15.59 3.66 -10.65
CA SER A 51 -14.46 2.82 -10.23
C SER A 51 -14.76 1.36 -10.50
N TYR A 52 -13.79 0.69 -11.13
CA TYR A 52 -13.85 -0.72 -11.48
C TYR A 52 -12.84 -1.54 -10.67
N ASP A 53 -13.24 -2.71 -10.22
CA ASP A 53 -12.33 -3.73 -9.72
C ASP A 53 -11.60 -4.43 -10.89
N TYR A 54 -10.69 -5.35 -10.59
CA TYR A 54 -9.87 -6.07 -11.57
C TYR A 54 -10.72 -6.88 -12.58
N ASP A 55 -11.88 -7.38 -12.15
CA ASP A 55 -12.84 -8.15 -12.94
C ASP A 55 -13.85 -7.26 -13.70
N ARG A 56 -13.64 -5.94 -13.66
CA ARG A 56 -14.52 -4.89 -14.21
C ARG A 56 -15.86 -4.72 -13.51
N SER A 57 -16.11 -5.37 -12.38
CA SER A 57 -17.24 -5.05 -11.54
C SER A 57 -17.14 -3.59 -11.03
N VAL A 58 -18.26 -2.89 -11.01
CA VAL A 58 -18.34 -1.50 -10.57
C VAL A 58 -18.56 -1.47 -9.08
N TRP A 59 -17.68 -0.79 -8.33
CA TRP A 59 -17.82 -0.62 -6.88
C TRP A 59 -18.05 0.83 -6.42
N VAL A 60 -17.84 1.82 -7.33
CA VAL A 60 -18.29 3.21 -7.16
C VAL A 60 -18.86 3.69 -8.49
N ASN A 61 -20.01 4.38 -8.43
CA ASN A 61 -20.59 5.06 -9.58
C ASN A 61 -21.39 6.26 -9.06
N VAL A 62 -20.79 7.45 -9.12
CA VAL A 62 -21.32 8.67 -8.51
C VAL A 62 -21.11 9.87 -9.42
N VAL A 63 -21.89 10.89 -9.21
CA VAL A 63 -21.76 12.20 -9.88
C VAL A 63 -21.74 13.27 -8.81
N PHE A 64 -20.77 14.17 -8.89
CA PHE A 64 -20.66 15.32 -8.01
C PHE A 64 -20.75 16.61 -8.80
N SER A 65 -21.50 17.58 -8.34
CA SER A 65 -21.36 18.97 -8.78
C SER A 65 -20.13 19.61 -8.16
N PHE A 66 -19.61 20.66 -8.76
CA PHE A 66 -18.49 21.41 -8.16
C PHE A 66 -18.89 22.06 -6.83
N SER A 67 -20.14 22.51 -6.67
CA SER A 67 -20.63 23.04 -5.40
C SER A 67 -20.60 21.99 -4.28
N GLU A 68 -21.08 20.77 -4.52
CA GLU A 68 -21.01 19.68 -3.52
C GLU A 68 -19.59 19.40 -3.07
N ILE A 69 -18.60 19.46 -3.96
CA ILE A 69 -17.19 19.24 -3.60
C ILE A 69 -16.68 20.42 -2.79
N ILE A 70 -16.92 21.69 -3.22
CA ILE A 70 -16.42 22.90 -2.57
C ILE A 70 -17.05 23.08 -1.18
N GLU A 71 -18.33 22.81 -1.04
CA GLU A 71 -19.09 22.90 0.22
C GLU A 71 -18.91 21.67 1.10
N LYS A 72 -18.25 20.60 0.61
CA LYS A 72 -18.07 19.31 1.28
C LYS A 72 -19.43 18.72 1.72
N THR A 73 -20.37 18.67 0.80
CA THR A 73 -21.72 18.12 1.05
C THR A 73 -21.61 16.62 1.23
N PHE A 74 -21.54 16.16 2.48
CA PHE A 74 -21.42 14.74 2.81
C PHE A 74 -22.77 14.06 2.92
N VAL A 75 -22.83 12.80 2.44
CA VAL A 75 -24.03 11.93 2.50
C VAL A 75 -23.74 10.77 3.44
N GLY A 76 -24.38 10.76 4.61
CA GLY A 76 -24.15 9.74 5.63
C GLY A 76 -22.78 9.82 6.30
N GLU A 77 -22.42 8.81 7.09
CA GLU A 77 -21.14 8.75 7.78
C GLU A 77 -20.17 7.77 7.09
N ASN A 78 -18.91 8.18 6.91
CA ASN A 78 -17.81 7.33 6.45
C ASN A 78 -18.04 6.60 5.11
N THR A 79 -18.81 7.16 4.18
CA THR A 79 -19.05 6.59 2.85
C THR A 79 -17.83 6.73 1.93
N LEU A 80 -17.82 5.96 0.85
CA LEU A 80 -16.77 6.09 -0.19
C LEU A 80 -16.92 7.42 -0.94
N GLU A 81 -18.16 7.87 -1.13
CA GLU A 81 -18.50 9.15 -1.74
C GLU A 81 -17.90 10.31 -0.95
N ASN A 82 -18.10 10.33 0.38
CA ASN A 82 -17.53 11.36 1.24
C ASN A 82 -16.00 11.39 1.19
N ARG A 83 -15.37 10.23 1.05
CA ARG A 83 -13.91 10.13 0.87
C ARG A 83 -13.46 10.70 -0.47
N LEU A 84 -14.22 10.46 -1.54
CA LEU A 84 -13.94 11.06 -2.85
C LEU A 84 -14.14 12.58 -2.81
N ILE A 85 -15.22 13.07 -2.20
CA ILE A 85 -15.44 14.51 -1.99
C ILE A 85 -14.24 15.12 -1.26
N GLU A 86 -13.77 14.51 -0.16
CA GLU A 86 -12.61 15.01 0.59
C GLU A 86 -11.34 15.06 -0.27
N ILE A 87 -11.05 14.01 -1.02
CA ILE A 87 -9.88 13.96 -1.91
C ILE A 87 -9.99 15.07 -2.99
N LEU A 88 -11.15 15.21 -3.63
CA LEU A 88 -11.38 16.20 -4.68
C LEU A 88 -11.33 17.64 -4.12
N TYR A 89 -11.87 17.87 -2.94
CA TYR A 89 -11.77 19.13 -2.22
C TYR A 89 -10.31 19.50 -1.91
N GLN A 90 -9.54 18.59 -1.34
CA GLN A 90 -8.12 18.82 -1.05
C GLN A 90 -7.30 19.00 -2.33
N THR A 91 -7.68 18.32 -3.40
CA THR A 91 -7.10 18.54 -4.73
C THR A 91 -7.38 19.95 -5.23
N HIS A 92 -8.61 20.46 -5.05
CA HIS A 92 -8.99 21.82 -5.40
C HIS A 92 -8.20 22.87 -4.61
N LEU A 93 -7.99 22.66 -3.32
CA LEU A 93 -7.17 23.56 -2.50
C LEU A 93 -5.71 23.63 -2.97
N LEU A 94 -5.15 22.49 -3.42
CA LEU A 94 -3.78 22.41 -3.93
C LEU A 94 -3.65 22.84 -5.41
N ALA A 95 -4.73 22.75 -6.19
CA ALA A 95 -4.83 23.14 -7.59
C ALA A 95 -6.13 23.93 -7.85
N PRO A 96 -6.20 25.22 -7.52
CA PRO A 96 -7.44 26.01 -7.59
C PRO A 96 -8.13 26.02 -8.96
N TYR A 97 -7.38 25.84 -10.04
CA TYR A 97 -7.93 25.77 -11.41
C TYR A 97 -8.59 24.42 -11.75
N PHE A 98 -8.54 23.45 -10.86
CA PHE A 98 -9.16 22.13 -11.05
C PHE A 98 -10.67 22.24 -11.26
N LEU A 99 -11.39 22.93 -10.38
CA LEU A 99 -12.85 23.13 -10.46
C LEU A 99 -13.21 24.51 -11.08
N SER A 100 -12.63 24.83 -12.23
CA SER A 100 -12.95 26.06 -12.94
C SER A 100 -14.22 25.89 -13.77
N LYS A 101 -14.92 27.03 -14.04
CA LYS A 101 -16.11 27.04 -14.92
C LYS A 101 -15.83 26.34 -16.26
N ASN A 102 -16.82 25.59 -16.75
CA ASN A 102 -16.76 24.85 -18.01
C ASN A 102 -15.64 23.78 -18.08
N LYS A 103 -15.25 23.19 -16.95
CA LYS A 103 -14.20 22.16 -16.87
C LYS A 103 -14.66 20.91 -16.12
N GLY A 104 -15.83 20.36 -16.50
CA GLY A 104 -16.27 19.09 -15.94
C GLY A 104 -15.41 17.90 -16.38
N TYR A 105 -15.54 16.79 -15.67
CA TYR A 105 -14.73 15.60 -15.91
C TYR A 105 -15.56 14.32 -15.86
N LYS A 106 -15.24 13.41 -16.79
CA LYS A 106 -15.57 12.00 -16.67
C LYS A 106 -14.32 11.27 -16.21
N ILE A 107 -14.39 10.63 -15.06
CA ILE A 107 -13.26 9.93 -14.44
C ILE A 107 -13.60 8.45 -14.30
N GLU A 108 -12.70 7.61 -14.78
CA GLU A 108 -12.78 6.16 -14.61
C GLU A 108 -11.51 5.66 -13.95
N THR A 109 -11.64 4.87 -12.87
CA THR A 109 -10.50 4.19 -12.25
C THR A 109 -10.66 2.68 -12.41
N ARG A 110 -9.55 1.98 -12.57
CA ARG A 110 -9.55 0.52 -12.70
C ARG A 110 -8.36 -0.09 -11.98
N LEU A 111 -8.65 -0.96 -11.02
CA LEU A 111 -7.65 -1.81 -10.37
C LEU A 111 -7.23 -2.96 -11.30
N THR A 112 -5.98 -3.38 -11.20
CA THR A 112 -5.48 -4.62 -11.83
C THR A 112 -5.34 -5.76 -10.82
N PHE A 113 -5.86 -5.57 -9.61
CA PHE A 113 -5.89 -6.53 -8.51
C PHE A 113 -7.22 -6.42 -7.74
N PRO A 114 -7.69 -7.48 -7.08
CA PRO A 114 -8.88 -7.43 -6.25
C PRO A 114 -8.77 -6.36 -5.15
N ILE A 115 -9.77 -5.51 -4.98
CA ILE A 115 -9.77 -4.40 -4.02
C ILE A 115 -9.48 -4.86 -2.56
N LYS A 116 -9.74 -6.13 -2.28
CA LYS A 116 -9.51 -6.73 -0.96
C LYS A 116 -8.05 -7.12 -0.70
N TRP A 117 -7.15 -7.07 -1.69
CA TRP A 117 -5.76 -7.51 -1.54
C TRP A 117 -4.86 -6.57 -0.73
N GLY A 118 -5.31 -5.37 -0.40
CA GLY A 118 -4.53 -4.46 0.45
C GLY A 118 -3.27 -3.88 -0.22
N LEU A 119 -3.17 -3.96 -1.55
CA LEU A 119 -2.00 -3.46 -2.31
C LEU A 119 -1.98 -1.94 -2.51
N GLY A 120 -2.77 -1.17 -1.77
CA GLY A 120 -2.68 0.28 -1.75
C GLY A 120 -3.58 1.00 -2.74
N SER A 121 -4.83 0.57 -2.93
CA SER A 121 -5.79 1.24 -3.83
C SER A 121 -6.02 2.72 -3.50
N SER A 122 -5.91 3.14 -2.23
CA SER A 122 -6.03 4.54 -1.83
C SER A 122 -4.80 5.36 -2.26
N SER A 123 -3.60 4.86 -2.01
CA SER A 123 -2.35 5.56 -2.36
C SER A 123 -2.13 5.64 -3.86
N THR A 124 -2.48 4.59 -4.61
CA THR A 124 -2.44 4.63 -6.08
C THR A 124 -3.42 5.65 -6.64
N LEU A 125 -4.60 5.80 -6.03
CA LEU A 125 -5.57 6.83 -6.39
C LEU A 125 -5.03 8.24 -6.12
N ILE A 126 -4.52 8.50 -4.91
CA ILE A 126 -3.91 9.79 -4.52
C ILE A 126 -2.79 10.16 -5.50
N ASN A 127 -1.89 9.22 -5.80
CA ASN A 127 -0.77 9.47 -6.69
C ASN A 127 -1.23 9.75 -8.13
N ASN A 128 -2.22 9.03 -8.64
CA ASN A 128 -2.79 9.27 -9.97
C ASN A 128 -3.46 10.66 -10.07
N ILE A 129 -4.21 11.08 -9.05
CA ILE A 129 -4.83 12.41 -8.99
C ILE A 129 -3.75 13.48 -8.91
N ALA A 130 -2.72 13.27 -8.10
CA ALA A 130 -1.61 14.21 -7.98
C ALA A 130 -0.85 14.37 -9.31
N LYS A 131 -0.57 13.28 -10.02
CA LYS A 131 0.00 13.32 -11.37
C LYS A 131 -0.91 14.06 -12.35
N TRP A 132 -2.21 13.83 -12.29
CA TRP A 132 -3.19 14.49 -13.14
C TRP A 132 -3.20 15.99 -12.93
N GLN A 133 -3.18 16.46 -11.70
CA GLN A 133 -3.26 17.88 -11.34
C GLN A 133 -1.89 18.56 -11.16
N ALA A 134 -0.79 17.82 -11.35
CA ALA A 134 0.58 18.29 -11.13
C ALA A 134 0.81 18.88 -9.72
N ILE A 135 0.26 18.22 -8.68
CA ILE A 135 0.43 18.59 -7.27
C ILE A 135 1.29 17.56 -6.52
N ASN A 136 1.73 17.93 -5.32
CA ASN A 136 2.53 17.02 -4.48
C ASN A 136 1.65 15.90 -3.89
N PRO A 137 1.90 14.61 -4.22
CA PRO A 137 1.11 13.48 -3.74
C PRO A 137 1.23 13.26 -2.23
N TYR A 138 2.37 13.56 -1.63
CA TYR A 138 2.57 13.45 -0.17
C TYR A 138 1.73 14.49 0.58
N GLN A 139 1.62 15.71 0.03
CA GLN A 139 0.77 16.74 0.62
C GLN A 139 -0.72 16.34 0.52
N LEU A 140 -1.15 15.82 -0.63
CA LEU A 140 -2.52 15.33 -0.81
C LEU A 140 -2.81 14.14 0.12
N LEU A 141 -1.86 13.21 0.28
CA LEU A 141 -1.97 12.10 1.23
C LEU A 141 -2.10 12.60 2.67
N LYS A 142 -1.22 13.53 3.10
CA LYS A 142 -1.22 14.12 4.46
C LYS A 142 -2.57 14.77 4.77
N ASN A 143 -3.15 15.48 3.82
CA ASN A 143 -4.43 16.18 3.98
C ASN A 143 -5.65 15.25 3.96
N THR A 144 -5.52 13.99 3.52
CA THR A 144 -6.66 13.06 3.34
C THR A 144 -6.56 11.81 4.21
N PHE A 145 -5.58 10.97 3.97
CA PHE A 145 -5.45 9.66 4.63
C PHE A 145 -4.40 9.63 5.72
N GLY A 146 -3.39 10.50 5.64
CA GLY A 146 -2.21 10.44 6.51
C GLY A 146 -1.35 9.22 6.25
N GLY A 147 -0.49 8.88 7.20
CA GLY A 147 0.47 7.78 7.10
C GLY A 147 1.88 8.26 6.76
N SER A 148 2.82 7.32 6.59
CA SER A 148 4.23 7.67 6.33
C SER A 148 4.51 8.10 4.89
N GLY A 149 3.68 7.68 3.94
CA GLY A 149 3.85 7.96 2.50
C GLY A 149 4.74 6.95 1.75
N TYR A 150 5.22 5.86 2.37
CA TYR A 150 5.96 4.83 1.63
C TYR A 150 5.17 4.23 0.48
N ASP A 151 3.87 4.18 0.61
CA ASP A 151 2.92 3.69 -0.37
C ASP A 151 2.83 4.63 -1.59
N ILE A 152 2.91 5.95 -1.38
CA ILE A 152 3.07 6.92 -2.47
C ILE A 152 4.42 6.71 -3.16
N ALA A 153 5.50 6.53 -2.38
CA ALA A 153 6.81 6.26 -2.96
C ALA A 153 6.81 4.99 -3.83
N CYS A 154 6.12 3.92 -3.43
CA CYS A 154 5.92 2.73 -4.28
C CYS A 154 5.10 3.03 -5.53
N ALA A 155 4.04 3.84 -5.40
CA ALA A 155 3.16 4.21 -6.52
C ALA A 155 3.91 4.95 -7.65
N GLU A 156 5.01 5.65 -7.31
CA GLU A 156 5.84 6.42 -8.24
C GLU A 156 7.04 5.64 -8.81
N ASN A 157 7.46 4.55 -8.16
CA ASN A 157 8.68 3.83 -8.51
C ASN A 157 8.38 2.48 -9.15
N ASN A 158 9.26 2.05 -10.07
CA ASN A 158 9.20 0.76 -10.77
C ASN A 158 10.22 -0.26 -10.23
N THR A 159 10.91 0.06 -9.15
CA THR A 159 11.89 -0.81 -8.49
C THR A 159 11.68 -0.75 -6.99
N ALA A 160 12.19 -1.75 -6.27
CA ALA A 160 12.22 -1.69 -4.82
C ALA A 160 12.86 -0.39 -4.31
N ILE A 161 12.36 0.11 -3.20
CA ILE A 161 12.85 1.34 -2.58
C ILE A 161 13.25 1.12 -1.13
N LEU A 162 14.27 1.85 -0.70
CA LEU A 162 14.54 2.13 0.70
C LEU A 162 13.84 3.44 1.04
N PHE A 163 12.98 3.39 2.03
CA PHE A 163 12.18 4.53 2.49
C PHE A 163 12.46 4.81 3.96
N CYS A 164 12.50 6.07 4.36
CA CYS A 164 12.36 6.49 5.76
C CYS A 164 11.82 7.94 5.83
N LEU A 165 11.29 8.31 6.98
CA LEU A 165 10.99 9.70 7.31
C LEU A 165 12.20 10.34 8.00
N LYS A 166 12.61 11.52 7.55
CA LYS A 166 13.58 12.39 8.22
C LYS A 166 12.88 13.71 8.49
N ASP A 167 12.68 14.02 9.75
CA ASP A 167 11.94 15.22 10.15
C ASP A 167 10.58 15.34 9.43
N GLU A 168 9.81 14.25 9.41
CA GLU A 168 8.55 14.09 8.69
C GLU A 168 8.64 14.19 7.14
N ILE A 169 9.84 14.37 6.58
CA ILE A 169 10.05 14.46 5.13
C ILE A 169 10.41 13.08 4.58
N PRO A 170 9.68 12.59 3.55
CA PRO A 170 9.99 11.33 2.91
C PRO A 170 11.37 11.33 2.24
N PHE A 171 12.22 10.39 2.64
CA PHE A 171 13.47 10.08 1.96
C PHE A 171 13.31 8.77 1.21
N VAL A 172 13.42 8.82 -0.11
CA VAL A 172 13.20 7.69 -1.02
C VAL A 172 14.47 7.42 -1.81
N LYS A 173 14.93 6.18 -1.78
CA LYS A 173 16.08 5.74 -2.58
C LYS A 173 15.73 4.46 -3.32
N ALA A 174 15.76 4.47 -4.65
CA ALA A 174 15.65 3.25 -5.45
C ALA A 174 16.81 2.29 -5.10
N ILE A 175 16.50 1.01 -4.92
CA ILE A 175 17.47 -0.03 -4.61
C ILE A 175 17.33 -1.20 -5.57
N ASN A 176 18.45 -1.86 -5.87
CA ASN A 176 18.43 -3.13 -6.57
C ASN A 176 18.17 -4.24 -5.55
N PHE A 177 16.90 -4.71 -5.48
CA PHE A 177 16.51 -5.82 -4.63
C PHE A 177 15.96 -6.94 -5.51
N ASN A 178 16.87 -7.76 -6.03
CA ASN A 178 16.55 -8.92 -6.86
C ASN A 178 17.24 -10.16 -6.26
N PRO A 179 16.63 -10.78 -5.24
CA PRO A 179 17.21 -11.92 -4.54
C PRO A 179 17.37 -13.12 -5.47
N LYS A 180 18.59 -13.70 -5.55
CA LYS A 180 18.90 -14.87 -6.39
C LYS A 180 18.03 -16.09 -6.06
N PHE A 181 17.47 -16.11 -4.86
CA PHE A 181 16.56 -17.15 -4.33
C PHE A 181 15.07 -16.78 -4.48
N SER A 182 14.74 -15.86 -5.38
CA SER A 182 13.35 -15.40 -5.60
C SER A 182 12.37 -16.52 -5.95
N GLU A 183 12.83 -17.64 -6.51
CA GLU A 183 12.02 -18.84 -6.79
C GLU A 183 11.55 -19.57 -5.51
N SER A 184 12.16 -19.26 -4.35
CA SER A 184 11.78 -19.77 -3.04
C SER A 184 10.92 -18.80 -2.24
N LEU A 185 10.47 -17.69 -2.86
CA LEU A 185 9.67 -16.64 -2.25
C LEU A 185 8.27 -16.62 -2.84
N TYR A 186 7.26 -16.65 -1.97
CA TYR A 186 5.84 -16.66 -2.36
C TYR A 186 5.05 -15.68 -1.52
N PHE A 187 4.06 -15.04 -2.13
CA PHE A 187 3.08 -14.20 -1.43
C PHE A 187 1.77 -14.98 -1.31
N VAL A 188 1.27 -15.10 -0.09
CA VAL A 188 0.01 -15.81 0.18
C VAL A 188 -0.99 -14.82 0.73
N TYR A 189 -2.15 -14.70 0.07
CA TYR A 189 -3.25 -13.89 0.54
C TYR A 189 -4.06 -14.64 1.60
N LEU A 190 -4.24 -14.02 2.76
CA LEU A 190 -4.86 -14.64 3.93
C LEU A 190 -6.40 -14.60 3.91
N ASN A 191 -7.03 -14.24 2.79
CA ASN A 191 -8.48 -14.07 2.66
C ASN A 191 -9.09 -13.08 3.66
N LYS A 192 -8.28 -12.21 4.26
CA LYS A 192 -8.69 -11.27 5.31
C LYS A 192 -8.06 -9.91 5.07
N LYS A 193 -8.90 -8.92 4.72
CA LYS A 193 -8.45 -7.53 4.61
C LYS A 193 -8.27 -6.92 6.00
N GLN A 194 -7.13 -6.29 6.25
CA GLN A 194 -6.88 -5.54 7.49
C GLN A 194 -7.20 -4.05 7.34
N ASN A 195 -7.67 -3.47 8.44
CA ASN A 195 -7.83 -2.03 8.53
C ASN A 195 -6.53 -1.41 9.06
N SER A 196 -5.68 -0.95 8.14
CA SER A 196 -4.38 -0.35 8.47
C SER A 196 -4.50 0.82 9.45
N ARG A 197 -5.57 1.62 9.38
CA ARG A 197 -5.77 2.76 10.30
C ARG A 197 -5.98 2.28 11.73
N LYS A 198 -6.85 1.29 11.95
CA LYS A 198 -7.07 0.72 13.28
C LYS A 198 -5.80 0.12 13.85
N ALA A 199 -5.03 -0.59 13.01
CA ALA A 199 -3.75 -1.17 13.41
C ALA A 199 -2.71 -0.10 13.77
N ILE A 200 -2.65 1.01 13.03
CA ILE A 200 -1.80 2.18 13.36
C ILE A 200 -2.22 2.83 14.67
N THR A 201 -3.53 3.02 14.91
CA THR A 201 -4.04 3.56 16.18
C THR A 201 -3.60 2.69 17.35
N GLN A 202 -3.80 1.38 17.25
CA GLN A 202 -3.38 0.42 18.28
C GLN A 202 -1.87 0.42 18.52
N TYR A 203 -1.06 0.59 17.47
CA TYR A 203 0.38 0.74 17.59
C TYR A 203 0.76 2.00 18.38
N ARG A 204 0.15 3.15 18.06
CA ARG A 204 0.43 4.43 18.72
C ARG A 204 -0.01 4.50 20.19
N GLU A 205 -1.01 3.72 20.58
CA GLU A 205 -1.47 3.60 21.96
C GLU A 205 -0.48 2.83 22.86
N ARG A 206 0.50 2.12 22.27
CA ARG A 206 1.47 1.33 23.00
C ARG A 206 2.71 2.17 23.35
N GLN A 207 3.05 2.17 24.64
CA GLN A 207 4.29 2.78 25.12
C GLN A 207 5.44 1.79 24.91
N THR A 208 6.14 1.91 23.78
CA THR A 208 7.31 1.08 23.47
C THR A 208 8.54 1.98 23.36
N ASN A 209 9.68 1.56 23.88
CA ASN A 209 10.95 2.28 23.71
C ASN A 209 11.45 2.10 22.27
N ILE A 210 10.91 2.91 21.35
CA ILE A 210 11.23 2.85 19.92
C ILE A 210 12.68 3.25 19.61
N ASP A 211 13.28 4.10 20.43
CA ASP A 211 14.65 4.61 20.21
C ASP A 211 15.70 3.49 20.24
N GLU A 212 15.49 2.44 21.04
CA GLU A 212 16.35 1.26 21.07
C GLU A 212 16.05 0.26 19.94
N ILE A 213 14.81 0.24 19.45
CA ILE A 213 14.33 -0.73 18.47
C ILE A 213 14.66 -0.29 17.02
N ILE A 214 14.50 0.99 16.72
CA ILE A 214 14.76 1.54 15.37
C ILE A 214 16.16 1.21 14.86
N PRO A 215 17.26 1.39 15.62
CA PRO A 215 18.60 0.99 15.17
C PRO A 215 18.70 -0.47 14.79
N LYS A 216 18.08 -1.36 15.57
CA LYS A 216 18.08 -2.81 15.30
C LYS A 216 17.30 -3.16 14.02
N ILE A 217 16.13 -2.58 13.84
CA ILE A 217 15.33 -2.76 12.61
C ILE A 217 16.06 -2.19 11.39
N ASN A 218 16.73 -1.04 11.53
CA ASN A 218 17.55 -0.45 10.47
C ASN A 218 18.72 -1.34 10.06
N GLN A 219 19.36 -1.99 11.02
CA GLN A 219 20.41 -2.97 10.77
C GLN A 219 19.85 -4.17 10.01
N ILE A 220 18.81 -4.82 10.53
CA ILE A 220 18.15 -5.97 9.87
C ILE A 220 17.69 -5.60 8.45
N THR A 221 17.08 -4.44 8.26
CA THR A 221 16.66 -3.94 6.93
C THR A 221 17.84 -3.84 5.97
N SER A 222 18.99 -3.34 6.44
CA SER A 222 20.21 -3.23 5.63
C SER A 222 20.83 -4.59 5.31
N GLU A 223 20.75 -5.55 6.21
CA GLU A 223 21.23 -6.92 6.03
C GLU A 223 20.30 -7.70 5.08
N ILE A 224 18.98 -7.58 5.21
CA ILE A 224 17.99 -8.14 4.27
C ILE A 224 18.27 -7.67 2.84
N GLN A 225 18.58 -6.39 2.64
CA GLN A 225 18.93 -5.86 1.32
C GLN A 225 20.16 -6.54 0.72
N LYS A 226 21.09 -6.99 1.54
CA LYS A 226 22.40 -7.54 1.14
C LYS A 226 22.46 -9.06 1.18
N ALA A 227 21.43 -9.72 1.70
CA ALA A 227 21.39 -11.17 1.90
C ALA A 227 21.70 -11.92 0.61
N LYS A 228 22.63 -12.86 0.68
CA LYS A 228 23.13 -13.62 -0.48
C LYS A 228 22.59 -15.04 -0.54
N SER A 229 22.06 -15.54 0.56
CA SER A 229 21.50 -16.90 0.67
C SER A 229 20.06 -16.88 1.19
N LEU A 230 19.30 -17.93 0.84
CA LEU A 230 17.95 -18.12 1.34
C LEU A 230 17.94 -18.26 2.88
N ALA A 231 18.91 -18.96 3.44
CA ALA A 231 19.00 -19.19 4.89
C ALA A 231 19.24 -17.88 5.65
N GLU A 232 20.16 -17.04 5.20
CA GLU A 232 20.42 -15.72 5.78
C GLU A 232 19.18 -14.83 5.72
N PHE A 233 18.55 -14.77 4.55
CA PHE A 233 17.33 -13.99 4.34
C PHE A 233 16.18 -14.46 5.24
N ALA A 234 15.96 -15.77 5.33
CA ALA A 234 14.94 -16.38 6.17
C ALA A 234 15.17 -16.05 7.66
N TYR A 235 16.40 -16.18 8.14
CA TYR A 235 16.78 -15.84 9.51
C TYR A 235 16.47 -14.37 9.85
N LEU A 236 16.90 -13.45 8.99
CA LEU A 236 16.69 -12.02 9.18
C LEU A 236 15.19 -11.63 9.17
N LEU A 237 14.40 -12.26 8.31
CA LEU A 237 12.95 -12.05 8.29
C LEU A 237 12.28 -12.57 9.57
N GLU A 238 12.72 -13.72 10.08
CA GLU A 238 12.19 -14.27 11.31
C GLU A 238 12.57 -13.42 12.53
N GLU A 239 13.81 -12.91 12.59
CA GLU A 239 14.24 -11.96 13.62
C GLU A 239 13.43 -10.69 13.58
N HIS A 240 13.23 -10.11 12.39
CA HIS A 240 12.37 -8.95 12.19
C HIS A 240 10.94 -9.19 12.69
N GLU A 241 10.33 -10.32 12.29
CA GLU A 241 8.95 -10.69 12.66
C GLU A 241 8.81 -10.84 14.19
N GLN A 242 9.82 -11.39 14.88
CA GLN A 242 9.84 -11.51 16.35
C GLN A 242 9.89 -10.13 17.03
N ILE A 243 10.64 -9.18 16.48
CA ILE A 243 10.70 -7.82 17.04
C ILE A 243 9.33 -7.15 16.91
N ILE A 244 8.72 -7.17 15.72
CA ILE A 244 7.39 -6.57 15.52
C ILE A 244 6.33 -7.28 16.38
N SER A 245 6.40 -8.61 16.51
CA SER A 245 5.52 -9.39 17.41
C SER A 245 5.57 -8.89 18.85
N LYS A 246 6.76 -8.59 19.37
CA LYS A 246 6.96 -8.04 20.73
C LYS A 246 6.39 -6.63 20.85
N ILE A 247 6.65 -5.75 19.87
CA ILE A 247 6.12 -4.38 19.85
C ILE A 247 4.60 -4.38 19.87
N LEU A 248 3.99 -5.26 19.08
CA LEU A 248 2.54 -5.36 18.97
C LEU A 248 1.90 -6.22 20.07
N ASP A 249 2.71 -6.90 20.89
CA ASP A 249 2.24 -7.89 21.87
C ASP A 249 1.24 -8.87 21.23
N LEU A 250 1.57 -9.37 20.06
CA LEU A 250 0.77 -10.29 19.28
C LEU A 250 1.68 -11.44 18.80
N PRO A 251 1.21 -12.68 18.80
CA PRO A 251 2.00 -13.78 18.25
C PRO A 251 2.27 -13.58 16.77
N THR A 252 3.41 -14.08 16.28
CA THR A 252 3.71 -14.10 14.85
C THR A 252 2.63 -14.85 14.09
N ILE A 253 2.44 -14.49 12.80
CA ILE A 253 1.43 -15.15 11.96
C ILE A 253 1.70 -16.65 11.82
N LYS A 254 2.98 -17.05 11.72
CA LYS A 254 3.39 -18.46 11.70
C LYS A 254 2.95 -19.18 12.96
N LYS A 255 3.29 -18.65 14.14
CA LYS A 255 2.93 -19.24 15.43
C LYS A 255 1.42 -19.37 15.61
N ARG A 256 0.65 -18.41 15.08
CA ARG A 256 -0.80 -18.36 15.26
C ARG A 256 -1.57 -19.31 14.34
N PHE A 257 -1.15 -19.44 13.08
CA PHE A 257 -1.96 -20.14 12.06
C PHE A 257 -1.23 -21.25 11.30
N PHE A 258 0.10 -21.26 11.34
CA PHE A 258 0.94 -22.12 10.50
C PHE A 258 2.12 -22.69 11.28
N SER A 259 1.90 -23.10 12.54
CA SER A 259 2.96 -23.60 13.42
C SER A 259 3.62 -24.88 12.91
N ASP A 260 2.92 -25.61 12.06
CA ASP A 260 3.33 -26.85 11.39
C ASP A 260 4.05 -26.63 10.03
N PHE A 261 4.20 -25.36 9.60
CA PHE A 261 4.85 -25.07 8.32
C PHE A 261 6.38 -25.15 8.41
N ASP A 262 6.98 -25.94 7.50
CA ASP A 262 8.44 -26.03 7.33
C ASP A 262 8.97 -24.91 6.45
N GLY A 263 9.26 -23.75 7.03
CA GLY A 263 9.74 -22.53 6.36
C GLY A 263 9.48 -21.29 7.20
N VAL A 264 9.79 -20.12 6.67
CA VAL A 264 9.54 -18.83 7.31
C VAL A 264 8.30 -18.16 6.72
N ILE A 265 7.49 -17.58 7.59
CA ILE A 265 6.31 -16.80 7.21
C ILE A 265 6.41 -15.43 7.88
N LYS A 266 6.41 -14.38 7.07
CA LYS A 266 6.48 -12.99 7.52
C LYS A 266 5.21 -12.25 7.16
N SER A 267 4.63 -11.55 8.14
CA SER A 267 3.55 -10.59 7.91
C SER A 267 4.02 -9.43 7.03
N LEU A 268 3.14 -8.92 6.19
CA LEU A 268 3.41 -7.74 5.34
C LEU A 268 2.36 -6.67 5.61
N GLY A 269 2.81 -5.42 5.83
CA GLY A 269 1.91 -4.31 6.10
C GLY A 269 1.15 -4.46 7.44
N ALA A 270 -0.17 -4.36 7.43
CA ALA A 270 -0.99 -4.48 8.64
C ALA A 270 -0.99 -5.92 9.17
N TRP A 271 -0.64 -6.09 10.45
CA TRP A 271 -0.44 -7.38 11.10
C TRP A 271 -1.69 -8.28 11.04
N CYS A 272 -1.48 -9.56 10.75
CA CYS A 272 -2.50 -10.60 10.69
C CYS A 272 -3.54 -10.45 9.56
N GLY A 273 -3.21 -9.84 8.44
CA GLY A 273 -4.10 -9.76 7.28
C GLY A 273 -3.39 -9.49 5.97
N ASP A 274 -4.17 -9.27 4.94
CA ASP A 274 -3.73 -9.08 3.57
C ASP A 274 -2.78 -10.22 3.09
N PHE A 275 -1.52 -9.93 2.82
CA PHE A 275 -0.53 -10.89 2.37
C PHE A 275 0.51 -11.23 3.44
N VAL A 276 1.05 -12.43 3.34
CA VAL A 276 2.30 -12.84 4.00
C VAL A 276 3.34 -13.20 2.94
N LEU A 277 4.61 -12.96 3.27
CA LEU A 277 5.73 -13.51 2.53
C LEU A 277 6.10 -14.86 3.11
N VAL A 278 6.14 -15.87 2.25
CA VAL A 278 6.54 -17.24 2.58
C VAL A 278 7.90 -17.51 1.97
N VAL A 279 8.85 -17.95 2.79
CA VAL A 279 10.17 -18.39 2.38
C VAL A 279 10.26 -19.90 2.53
N SER A 280 10.35 -20.60 1.40
CA SER A 280 10.41 -22.07 1.38
C SER A 280 11.19 -22.56 0.18
N PRO A 281 12.14 -23.50 0.36
CA PRO A 281 12.84 -24.13 -0.75
C PRO A 281 11.94 -25.04 -1.59
N LYS A 282 10.82 -25.48 -1.02
CA LYS A 282 9.80 -26.28 -1.69
C LYS A 282 8.59 -25.41 -2.02
N ASN A 283 7.89 -25.75 -3.10
CA ASN A 283 6.66 -25.05 -3.49
C ASN A 283 5.58 -25.23 -2.40
N PRO A 284 5.12 -24.16 -1.73
CA PRO A 284 4.21 -24.24 -0.61
C PRO A 284 2.72 -24.31 -1.01
N THR A 285 2.42 -24.33 -2.31
CA THR A 285 1.04 -24.20 -2.81
C THR A 285 0.10 -25.24 -2.25
N GLN A 286 0.51 -26.50 -2.20
CA GLN A 286 -0.34 -27.57 -1.67
C GLN A 286 -0.67 -27.37 -0.20
N TYR A 287 0.32 -26.97 0.60
CA TYR A 287 0.13 -26.72 2.03
C TYR A 287 -0.91 -25.62 2.28
N PHE A 288 -0.77 -24.49 1.60
CA PHE A 288 -1.69 -23.37 1.81
C PHE A 288 -3.09 -23.63 1.25
N ARG A 289 -3.22 -24.36 0.14
CA ARG A 289 -4.52 -24.79 -0.39
C ARG A 289 -5.26 -25.70 0.58
N GLN A 290 -4.57 -26.62 1.26
CA GLN A 290 -5.18 -27.45 2.30
C GLN A 290 -5.69 -26.65 3.50
N LYS A 291 -5.17 -25.42 3.71
CA LYS A 291 -5.65 -24.45 4.71
C LYS A 291 -6.73 -23.49 4.14
N GLY A 292 -7.23 -23.72 2.92
CA GLY A 292 -8.26 -22.88 2.28
C GLY A 292 -7.74 -21.57 1.67
N LEU A 293 -6.42 -21.44 1.48
CA LEU A 293 -5.81 -20.24 0.90
C LEU A 293 -5.42 -20.52 -0.57
N GLU A 294 -6.20 -19.99 -1.50
CA GLU A 294 -6.05 -20.28 -2.93
C GLU A 294 -5.10 -19.33 -3.67
N THR A 295 -4.93 -18.10 -3.14
CA THR A 295 -4.08 -17.08 -3.78
C THR A 295 -2.65 -17.19 -3.28
N ILE A 296 -1.82 -17.90 -4.04
CA ILE A 296 -0.39 -18.06 -3.79
C ILE A 296 0.37 -17.58 -5.04
N LEU A 297 1.12 -16.50 -4.91
CA LEU A 297 1.83 -15.87 -6.02
C LEU A 297 3.35 -16.00 -5.83
N PRO A 298 4.09 -16.57 -6.79
CA PRO A 298 5.54 -16.50 -6.80
C PRO A 298 6.03 -15.05 -6.81
N TYR A 299 7.22 -14.78 -6.25
CA TYR A 299 7.81 -13.45 -6.14
C TYR A 299 7.72 -12.64 -7.45
N LYS A 300 8.17 -13.22 -8.56
CA LYS A 300 8.18 -12.57 -9.88
C LYS A 300 6.79 -12.30 -10.48
N LYS A 301 5.72 -12.83 -9.89
CA LYS A 301 4.33 -12.55 -10.29
C LYS A 301 3.69 -11.46 -9.43
N MET A 302 4.36 -11.01 -8.39
CA MET A 302 3.90 -9.98 -7.47
C MET A 302 4.74 -8.72 -7.58
N ILE A 303 6.06 -8.82 -7.67
CA ILE A 303 7.01 -7.71 -7.57
C ILE A 303 7.54 -7.31 -8.96
N LEU A 304 7.64 -5.98 -9.18
CA LEU A 304 8.22 -5.37 -10.38
C LEU A 304 9.71 -5.62 -10.50
#